data_dcbb87a0bf4f90fa5caa9f36026e1a09
#
_entry.id   dcbb87a0bf4f90fa5caa9f36026e1a09
#
_cell.length_a   1.000
_cell.length_b   1.000
_cell.length_c   1.000
_cell.angle_alpha   90.00
_cell.angle_beta   90.00
_cell.angle_gamma   90.00
#
_symmetry.space_group_name_H-M   'P 1'
#
loop_
_entity.id
_entity.type
_entity.pdbx_description
1 polymer ?
#
loop_
_entity_poly.entity_id
_entity_poly.type
_entity_poly.pdbx_seq_one_letter_code
_entity_poly.pdbx_strand_id
1 'polypeptide(L)'
;MFVVPRPYFSDCKIEINFANREMNTKARSRKAQLILNGKVAGNPALQNAVVQQRAAGHRIKVRVTRKKGDARRFAAEAGEADLLIAAGGDGTLNEVVHGLMDLSKAARPVLGIVPLGTANDFATGCGIPHDPEQALALCLEGEALPIDIGKANEHWFLNAASVGFGAEVTATTPPELKRLLGQAAYTVMGAILAMNVHHYHGRLNLPDREITGSGPVAIVGNGRQTGGGVQVAPRARIDDGLLDVLVVRQIPAIALLAAARELQELSPDGEYISYWQTPWAEVYPEETIPVNLDGEPVRFSSVRYEAVPRAIRLIIPPNCPLLSATS
;
A
#
# COMPACT_ATOMS: atom_id res chain seq x y z
N MET A 1 -41.08 -5.28 -37.50
CA MET A 1 -41.46 -5.22 -36.06
C MET A 1 -40.61 -6.25 -35.34
N PHE A 2 -39.39 -5.86 -34.97
CA PHE A 2 -38.43 -6.74 -34.32
C PHE A 2 -38.47 -6.41 -32.83
N VAL A 3 -38.83 -7.37 -32.02
CA VAL A 3 -38.86 -7.29 -30.55
C VAL A 3 -37.48 -7.66 -30.06
N VAL A 4 -36.79 -6.70 -29.40
CA VAL A 4 -35.50 -6.93 -28.72
C VAL A 4 -35.78 -7.35 -27.28
N PRO A 5 -35.32 -8.50 -26.78
CA PRO A 5 -35.48 -8.87 -25.39
C PRO A 5 -34.57 -8.05 -24.48
N ARG A 6 -35.16 -7.51 -23.40
CA ARG A 6 -34.44 -6.86 -22.30
C ARG A 6 -33.65 -7.90 -21.49
N PRO A 7 -32.42 -7.61 -21.05
CA PRO A 7 -31.75 -8.48 -20.10
C PRO A 7 -32.35 -8.34 -18.72
N TYR A 8 -32.67 -9.47 -18.10
CA TYR A 8 -33.01 -9.62 -16.70
C TYR A 8 -31.79 -9.24 -15.84
N PHE A 9 -31.84 -8.14 -15.13
CA PHE A 9 -31.04 -7.93 -13.93
C PHE A 9 -31.84 -8.47 -12.75
N SER A 10 -31.49 -9.66 -12.29
CA SER A 10 -31.97 -10.17 -11.01
C SER A 10 -31.15 -9.49 -9.90
N ASP A 11 -31.84 -8.74 -9.05
CA ASP A 11 -31.32 -8.21 -7.79
C ASP A 11 -30.78 -9.36 -6.92
N CYS A 12 -29.47 -9.54 -6.94
CA CYS A 12 -28.80 -10.40 -5.97
C CYS A 12 -28.62 -9.59 -4.68
N LYS A 13 -29.66 -9.58 -3.83
CA LYS A 13 -29.51 -9.18 -2.44
C LYS A 13 -28.65 -10.25 -1.77
N ILE A 14 -27.37 -9.93 -1.55
CA ILE A 14 -26.51 -10.70 -0.65
C ILE A 14 -27.02 -10.39 0.77
N GLU A 15 -27.95 -11.20 1.26
CA GLU A 15 -28.25 -11.27 2.68
C GLU A 15 -27.04 -11.91 3.36
N ILE A 16 -26.22 -11.09 4.02
CA ILE A 16 -25.18 -11.58 4.92
C ILE A 16 -25.89 -12.14 6.14
N ASN A 17 -26.04 -13.44 6.16
CA ASN A 17 -26.68 -14.18 7.23
C ASN A 17 -25.73 -14.24 8.43
N PHE A 18 -25.86 -13.29 9.37
CA PHE A 18 -25.23 -13.30 10.68
C PHE A 18 -25.98 -14.22 11.67
N ALA A 19 -26.43 -15.41 11.21
CA ALA A 19 -27.10 -16.35 12.07
C ALA A 19 -26.11 -17.32 12.73
N ASN A 20 -26.00 -17.18 14.05
CA ASN A 20 -25.59 -18.19 15.02
C ASN A 20 -24.14 -18.70 15.01
N ARG A 21 -23.23 -17.83 15.45
CA ARG A 21 -22.22 -18.25 16.45
C ARG A 21 -22.59 -17.58 17.77
N GLU A 22 -23.08 -18.33 18.72
CA GLU A 22 -23.15 -17.89 20.12
C GLU A 22 -21.75 -17.44 20.56
N MET A 23 -21.50 -16.15 20.43
CA MET A 23 -20.29 -15.53 20.95
C MET A 23 -20.49 -15.22 22.42
N ASN A 24 -20.22 -16.22 23.25
CA ASN A 24 -19.87 -15.98 24.64
C ASN A 24 -18.43 -15.41 24.70
N THR A 25 -18.21 -14.24 24.13
CA THR A 25 -17.02 -13.44 24.29
C THR A 25 -17.44 -12.11 24.90
N LYS A 26 -17.27 -11.98 26.23
CA LYS A 26 -17.10 -10.65 26.82
C LYS A 26 -16.06 -9.94 25.96
N ALA A 27 -16.48 -8.92 25.22
CA ALA A 27 -15.59 -8.12 24.38
C ALA A 27 -14.39 -7.71 25.24
N ARG A 28 -13.21 -8.21 24.90
CA ARG A 28 -12.00 -7.96 25.69
C ARG A 28 -11.69 -6.48 25.55
N SER A 29 -11.84 -5.71 26.64
CA SER A 29 -11.50 -4.29 26.65
C SER A 29 -10.07 -4.10 26.16
N ARG A 30 -9.88 -3.43 25.01
CA ARG A 30 -8.54 -3.13 24.47
C ARG A 30 -8.03 -1.80 25.02
N LYS A 31 -6.74 -1.74 25.34
CA LYS A 31 -6.02 -0.51 25.64
C LYS A 31 -5.43 0.02 24.32
N ALA A 32 -6.15 0.93 23.68
CA ALA A 32 -5.79 1.48 22.37
C ALA A 32 -5.21 2.89 22.49
N GLN A 33 -4.16 3.18 21.73
CA GLN A 33 -3.69 4.53 21.45
C GLN A 33 -4.03 4.88 19.99
N LEU A 34 -4.87 5.90 19.78
CA LEU A 34 -5.25 6.41 18.48
C LEU A 34 -4.41 7.66 18.17
N ILE A 35 -3.59 7.58 17.13
CA ILE A 35 -2.79 8.70 16.61
C ILE A 35 -3.61 9.35 15.50
N LEU A 36 -4.12 10.55 15.75
CA LEU A 36 -5.00 11.27 14.86
C LEU A 36 -4.26 12.41 14.16
N ASN A 37 -4.30 12.40 12.82
CA ASN A 37 -3.74 13.51 12.05
C ASN A 37 -4.50 14.81 12.36
N GLY A 38 -3.76 15.85 12.73
CA GLY A 38 -4.35 17.14 13.14
C GLY A 38 -5.21 17.81 12.08
N LYS A 39 -4.92 17.59 10.78
CA LYS A 39 -5.72 18.16 9.68
C LYS A 39 -7.15 17.60 9.61
N VAL A 40 -7.35 16.38 10.13
CA VAL A 40 -8.65 15.68 10.13
C VAL A 40 -9.20 15.47 11.54
N ALA A 41 -8.64 16.13 12.55
CA ALA A 41 -9.05 16.01 13.95
C ALA A 41 -10.51 16.43 14.21
N GLY A 42 -11.07 17.30 13.34
CA GLY A 42 -12.46 17.72 13.38
C GLY A 42 -13.46 16.76 12.75
N ASN A 43 -13.05 15.57 12.29
CA ASN A 43 -13.96 14.60 11.66
C ASN A 43 -15.03 14.12 12.64
N PRO A 44 -16.33 14.47 12.45
CA PRO A 44 -17.38 14.19 13.41
C PRO A 44 -17.72 12.68 13.49
N ALA A 45 -17.62 11.94 12.37
CA ALA A 45 -17.88 10.51 12.37
C ALA A 45 -16.87 9.76 13.25
N LEU A 46 -15.56 10.08 13.12
CA LEU A 46 -14.56 9.48 14.00
C LEU A 46 -14.74 9.88 15.46
N GLN A 47 -15.06 11.15 15.75
CA GLN A 47 -15.30 11.61 17.11
C GLN A 47 -16.46 10.83 17.77
N ASN A 48 -17.57 10.69 17.04
CA ASN A 48 -18.73 9.90 17.50
C ASN A 48 -18.38 8.43 17.69
N ALA A 49 -17.66 7.82 16.74
CA ALA A 49 -17.21 6.44 16.84
C ALA A 49 -16.32 6.21 18.10
N VAL A 50 -15.39 7.11 18.38
CA VAL A 50 -14.55 7.02 19.59
C VAL A 50 -15.39 7.12 20.86
N VAL A 51 -16.40 8.00 20.91
CA VAL A 51 -17.32 8.11 22.07
C VAL A 51 -18.11 6.83 22.25
N GLN A 52 -18.69 6.25 21.19
CA GLN A 52 -19.42 5.00 21.25
C GLN A 52 -18.56 3.83 21.71
N GLN A 53 -17.34 3.70 21.19
CA GLN A 53 -16.43 2.61 21.57
C GLN A 53 -15.92 2.73 22.99
N ARG A 54 -15.75 3.97 23.51
CA ARG A 54 -15.46 4.19 24.93
C ARG A 54 -16.65 3.80 25.83
N ALA A 55 -17.88 4.10 25.40
CA ALA A 55 -19.10 3.68 26.11
C ALA A 55 -19.26 2.15 26.11
N ALA A 56 -18.79 1.46 25.05
CA ALA A 56 -18.73 0.01 24.96
C ALA A 56 -17.61 -0.62 25.83
N GLY A 57 -16.80 0.20 26.54
CA GLY A 57 -15.80 -0.27 27.51
C GLY A 57 -14.36 -0.32 27.01
N HIS A 58 -14.08 0.14 25.79
CA HIS A 58 -12.71 0.26 25.28
C HIS A 58 -11.98 1.47 25.88
N ARG A 59 -10.68 1.31 26.15
CA ARG A 59 -9.82 2.41 26.66
C ARG A 59 -9.06 3.02 25.49
N ILE A 60 -9.60 4.07 24.89
CA ILE A 60 -9.01 4.74 23.72
C ILE A 60 -8.38 6.07 24.15
N LYS A 61 -7.04 6.15 24.11
CA LYS A 61 -6.29 7.40 24.29
C LYS A 61 -6.05 8.03 22.91
N VAL A 62 -6.55 9.23 22.68
CA VAL A 62 -6.33 9.97 21.43
C VAL A 62 -5.13 10.90 21.57
N ARG A 63 -4.20 10.85 20.62
CA ARG A 63 -3.07 11.79 20.48
C ARG A 63 -3.14 12.46 19.12
N VAL A 64 -3.30 13.77 19.10
CA VAL A 64 -3.42 14.55 17.85
C VAL A 64 -2.06 15.07 17.44
N THR A 65 -1.66 14.82 16.18
CA THR A 65 -0.42 15.35 15.61
C THR A 65 -0.55 16.84 15.29
N ARG A 66 0.52 17.60 15.46
CA ARG A 66 0.57 19.04 15.16
C ARG A 66 1.56 19.37 14.05
N LYS A 67 2.58 18.55 13.89
CA LYS A 67 3.67 18.73 12.91
C LYS A 67 4.16 17.37 12.39
N LYS A 68 4.91 17.40 11.29
CA LYS A 68 5.61 16.23 10.74
C LYS A 68 6.53 15.61 11.81
N GLY A 69 6.55 14.29 11.89
CA GLY A 69 7.30 13.50 12.86
C GLY A 69 6.56 13.25 14.19
N ASP A 70 5.45 13.94 14.47
CA ASP A 70 4.70 13.67 15.70
C ASP A 70 4.11 12.27 15.73
N ALA A 71 3.61 11.76 14.58
CA ALA A 71 3.02 10.42 14.52
C ALA A 71 4.07 9.34 14.77
N ARG A 72 5.29 9.47 14.20
CA ARG A 72 6.43 8.57 14.48
C ARG A 72 6.77 8.58 15.97
N ARG A 73 6.95 9.75 16.56
CA ARG A 73 7.28 9.89 17.98
C ARG A 73 6.22 9.25 18.87
N PHE A 74 4.93 9.51 18.57
CA PHE A 74 3.82 8.94 19.34
C PHE A 74 3.75 7.41 19.22
N ALA A 75 4.09 6.87 18.05
CA ALA A 75 4.16 5.44 17.84
C ALA A 75 5.33 4.78 18.61
N ALA A 76 6.51 5.40 18.59
CA ALA A 76 7.66 4.92 19.34
C ALA A 76 7.42 4.96 20.88
N GLU A 77 6.57 5.85 21.36
CA GLU A 77 6.17 5.95 22.77
C GLU A 77 5.00 5.02 23.16
N ALA A 78 4.46 4.22 22.20
CA ALA A 78 3.22 3.45 22.38
C ALA A 78 3.43 2.04 22.98
N GLY A 79 4.62 1.69 23.46
CA GLY A 79 4.97 0.33 23.91
C GLY A 79 4.10 -0.27 25.02
N GLU A 80 3.28 0.54 25.72
CA GLU A 80 2.31 0.05 26.72
C GLU A 80 0.90 -0.20 26.17
N ALA A 81 0.62 0.14 24.93
CA ALA A 81 -0.68 -0.08 24.30
C ALA A 81 -0.76 -1.50 23.72
N ASP A 82 -1.93 -2.13 23.83
CA ASP A 82 -2.19 -3.40 23.13
C ASP A 82 -2.39 -3.17 21.65
N LEU A 83 -2.94 -1.99 21.30
CA LEU A 83 -3.35 -1.59 19.96
C LEU A 83 -2.95 -0.14 19.70
N LEU A 84 -2.26 0.08 18.59
CA LEU A 84 -1.97 1.40 18.05
C LEU A 84 -2.82 1.61 16.80
N ILE A 85 -3.56 2.73 16.74
CA ILE A 85 -4.43 3.03 15.60
C ILE A 85 -3.88 4.27 14.89
N ALA A 86 -3.56 4.12 13.62
CA ALA A 86 -3.21 5.22 12.73
C ALA A 86 -4.48 5.80 12.08
N ALA A 87 -4.90 7.00 12.49
CA ALA A 87 -6.06 7.69 11.96
C ALA A 87 -5.62 8.89 11.11
N GLY A 88 -5.57 8.71 9.80
CA GLY A 88 -5.08 9.69 8.82
C GLY A 88 -4.93 9.09 7.43
N GLY A 89 -4.15 9.74 6.57
CA GLY A 89 -3.78 9.23 5.24
C GLY A 89 -2.45 8.48 5.26
N ASP A 90 -1.96 8.11 4.06
CA ASP A 90 -0.75 7.31 3.87
C ASP A 90 0.49 7.90 4.57
N GLY A 91 0.69 9.21 4.54
CA GLY A 91 1.80 9.85 5.25
C GLY A 91 1.74 9.69 6.77
N THR A 92 0.53 9.72 7.37
CA THR A 92 0.36 9.46 8.81
C THR A 92 0.66 8.00 9.13
N LEU A 93 0.18 7.09 8.31
CA LEU A 93 0.44 5.65 8.43
C LEU A 93 1.93 5.35 8.30
N ASN A 94 2.62 5.94 7.32
CA ASN A 94 4.05 5.79 7.12
C ASN A 94 4.85 6.26 8.36
N GLU A 95 4.56 7.46 8.91
CA GLU A 95 5.18 7.92 10.16
C GLU A 95 4.93 6.96 11.33
N VAL A 96 3.71 6.43 11.46
CA VAL A 96 3.37 5.47 12.53
C VAL A 96 4.19 4.18 12.37
N VAL A 97 4.30 3.65 11.15
CA VAL A 97 5.11 2.45 10.89
C VAL A 97 6.58 2.69 11.22
N HIS A 98 7.15 3.83 10.82
CA HIS A 98 8.53 4.16 11.20
C HIS A 98 8.71 4.16 12.73
N GLY A 99 7.76 4.73 13.48
CA GLY A 99 7.81 4.72 14.94
C GLY A 99 7.64 3.32 15.55
N LEU A 100 6.82 2.45 14.95
CA LEU A 100 6.73 1.05 15.35
C LEU A 100 8.04 0.30 15.09
N MET A 101 8.69 0.59 13.96
CA MET A 101 9.95 -0.07 13.60
C MET A 101 11.13 0.40 14.47
N ASP A 102 11.03 1.56 15.15
CA ASP A 102 11.99 2.01 16.17
C ASP A 102 11.91 1.14 17.46
N LEU A 103 10.81 0.39 17.64
CA LEU A 103 10.64 -0.54 18.79
C LEU A 103 11.19 -1.94 18.45
N SER A 104 11.65 -2.65 19.49
CA SER A 104 11.93 -4.09 19.33
C SER A 104 10.66 -4.84 18.93
N LYS A 105 10.79 -5.90 18.13
CA LYS A 105 9.64 -6.65 17.60
C LYS A 105 8.65 -7.11 18.69
N ALA A 106 9.16 -7.51 19.84
CA ALA A 106 8.34 -7.95 20.98
C ALA A 106 7.56 -6.82 21.65
N ALA A 107 8.05 -5.57 21.55
CA ALA A 107 7.41 -4.40 22.15
C ALA A 107 6.42 -3.69 21.20
N ARG A 108 6.32 -4.13 19.94
CA ARG A 108 5.40 -3.52 18.96
C ARG A 108 3.96 -3.84 19.29
N PRO A 109 3.10 -2.84 19.56
CA PRO A 109 1.65 -3.06 19.63
C PRO A 109 1.11 -3.54 18.28
N VAL A 110 -0.08 -4.12 18.30
CA VAL A 110 -0.83 -4.40 17.07
C VAL A 110 -1.20 -3.08 16.41
N LEU A 111 -1.10 -3.01 15.08
CA LEU A 111 -1.49 -1.84 14.29
C LEU A 111 -2.93 -1.98 13.79
N GLY A 112 -3.72 -0.91 13.90
CA GLY A 112 -5.00 -0.72 13.22
C GLY A 112 -4.94 0.54 12.36
N ILE A 113 -5.80 0.65 11.35
CA ILE A 113 -5.84 1.79 10.42
C ILE A 113 -7.27 2.34 10.33
N VAL A 114 -7.41 3.65 10.49
CA VAL A 114 -8.63 4.39 10.15
C VAL A 114 -8.26 5.37 9.03
N PRO A 115 -8.62 5.06 7.77
CA PRO A 115 -8.21 5.84 6.61
C PRO A 115 -9.01 7.15 6.54
N LEU A 116 -8.31 8.30 6.68
CA LEU A 116 -8.90 9.64 6.66
C LEU A 116 -8.17 10.57 5.66
N GLY A 117 -7.32 10.02 4.82
CA GLY A 117 -6.60 10.75 3.77
C GLY A 117 -7.40 10.79 2.46
N THR A 118 -6.76 11.31 1.41
CA THR A 118 -7.35 11.38 0.07
C THR A 118 -7.13 10.09 -0.72
N ALA A 119 -5.91 9.54 -0.73
CA ALA A 119 -5.57 8.32 -1.45
C ALA A 119 -5.85 7.06 -0.63
N ASN A 120 -5.24 6.95 0.56
CA ASN A 120 -5.34 5.79 1.46
C ASN A 120 -4.98 4.48 0.74
N ASP A 121 -3.92 4.51 -0.06
CA ASP A 121 -3.56 3.43 -0.97
C ASP A 121 -3.39 2.08 -0.27
N PHE A 122 -2.67 2.08 0.87
CA PHE A 122 -2.44 0.84 1.62
C PHE A 122 -3.73 0.29 2.25
N ALA A 123 -4.53 1.17 2.86
CA ALA A 123 -5.80 0.78 3.46
C ALA A 123 -6.79 0.23 2.41
N THR A 124 -6.86 0.89 1.25
CA THR A 124 -7.68 0.45 0.09
C THR A 124 -7.20 -0.91 -0.43
N GLY A 125 -5.89 -1.08 -0.61
CA GLY A 125 -5.30 -2.36 -1.03
C GLY A 125 -5.60 -3.51 -0.06
N CYS A 126 -5.63 -3.23 1.24
CA CYS A 126 -6.01 -4.21 2.27
C CYS A 126 -7.53 -4.45 2.38
N GLY A 127 -8.37 -3.67 1.70
CA GLY A 127 -9.83 -3.74 1.84
C GLY A 127 -10.36 -3.18 3.16
N ILE A 128 -9.60 -2.30 3.83
CA ILE A 128 -10.03 -1.65 5.07
C ILE A 128 -11.15 -0.64 4.76
N PRO A 129 -12.26 -0.64 5.52
CA PRO A 129 -13.36 0.28 5.30
C PRO A 129 -12.93 1.75 5.35
N HIS A 130 -13.43 2.58 4.43
CA HIS A 130 -13.18 4.03 4.41
C HIS A 130 -14.11 4.78 5.38
N ASP A 131 -15.20 4.17 5.82
CA ASP A 131 -16.07 4.72 6.85
C ASP A 131 -15.36 4.67 8.22
N PRO A 132 -15.20 5.80 8.94
CA PRO A 132 -14.42 5.84 10.18
C PRO A 132 -14.99 4.98 11.30
N GLU A 133 -16.32 4.79 11.35
CA GLU A 133 -16.97 3.98 12.38
C GLU A 133 -16.68 2.50 12.13
N GLN A 134 -16.84 2.03 10.88
CA GLN A 134 -16.55 0.65 10.50
C GLN A 134 -15.05 0.34 10.64
N ALA A 135 -14.17 1.27 10.23
CA ALA A 135 -12.73 1.10 10.37
C ALA A 135 -12.28 1.02 11.82
N LEU A 136 -12.84 1.86 12.71
CA LEU A 136 -12.55 1.81 14.14
C LEU A 136 -13.07 0.53 14.78
N ALA A 137 -14.27 0.07 14.41
CA ALA A 137 -14.83 -1.20 14.87
C ALA A 137 -13.94 -2.37 14.43
N LEU A 138 -13.50 -2.40 13.16
CA LEU A 138 -12.54 -3.39 12.67
C LEU A 138 -11.25 -3.38 13.50
N CYS A 139 -10.67 -2.21 13.82
CA CYS A 139 -9.48 -2.10 14.65
C CYS A 139 -9.66 -2.70 16.05
N LEU A 140 -10.84 -2.58 16.64
CA LEU A 140 -11.11 -3.03 18.00
C LEU A 140 -11.51 -4.51 18.09
N GLU A 141 -12.16 -5.04 17.06
CA GLU A 141 -12.77 -6.38 17.05
C GLU A 141 -12.05 -7.36 16.12
N GLY A 142 -11.33 -6.84 15.10
CA GLY A 142 -10.70 -7.66 14.08
C GLY A 142 -9.51 -8.48 14.56
N GLU A 143 -9.13 -9.45 13.73
CA GLU A 143 -7.97 -10.29 13.94
C GLU A 143 -6.70 -9.60 13.43
N ALA A 144 -5.60 -9.76 14.18
CA ALA A 144 -4.29 -9.22 13.83
C ALA A 144 -3.43 -10.30 13.18
N LEU A 145 -3.05 -10.07 11.92
CA LEU A 145 -2.18 -10.95 11.16
C LEU A 145 -0.77 -10.35 11.05
N PRO A 146 0.28 -11.19 11.05
CA PRO A 146 1.62 -10.74 10.78
C PRO A 146 1.76 -10.35 9.31
N ILE A 147 2.32 -9.18 9.02
CA ILE A 147 2.58 -8.70 7.67
C ILE A 147 4.04 -8.30 7.49
N ASP A 148 4.46 -8.30 6.25
CA ASP A 148 5.77 -7.89 5.81
C ASP A 148 5.82 -6.38 5.60
N ILE A 149 7.02 -5.80 5.69
CA ILE A 149 7.28 -4.38 5.44
C ILE A 149 8.48 -4.27 4.51
N GLY A 150 8.38 -3.41 3.52
CA GLY A 150 9.52 -3.08 2.68
C GLY A 150 10.53 -2.19 3.40
N LYS A 151 11.82 -2.45 3.17
CA LYS A 151 12.93 -1.63 3.67
C LYS A 151 13.81 -1.18 2.51
N ALA A 152 14.19 0.08 2.50
CA ALA A 152 15.12 0.68 1.54
C ALA A 152 16.28 1.31 2.32
N ASN A 153 17.42 0.64 2.43
CA ASN A 153 18.50 0.97 3.38
C ASN A 153 17.91 1.13 4.80
N GLU A 154 17.95 2.34 5.37
CA GLU A 154 17.42 2.62 6.72
C GLU A 154 15.97 3.15 6.72
N HIS A 155 15.29 3.17 5.57
CA HIS A 155 13.93 3.67 5.42
C HIS A 155 12.92 2.52 5.27
N TRP A 156 11.73 2.71 5.79
CA TRP A 156 10.62 1.76 5.70
C TRP A 156 9.58 2.23 4.70
N PHE A 157 8.93 1.31 4.01
CA PHE A 157 7.78 1.61 3.14
C PHE A 157 6.75 0.47 3.21
N LEU A 158 5.48 0.83 3.07
CA LEU A 158 4.35 -0.09 3.10
C LEU A 158 3.87 -0.47 1.70
N ASN A 159 3.78 0.52 0.82
CA ASN A 159 3.29 0.31 -0.55
C ASN A 159 4.43 0.10 -1.52
N ALA A 160 5.16 1.15 -1.85
CA ALA A 160 6.16 1.07 -2.90
C ALA A 160 7.26 2.12 -2.79
N ALA A 161 8.45 1.73 -3.25
CA ALA A 161 9.54 2.59 -3.62
C ALA A 161 9.54 2.76 -5.15
N SER A 162 9.64 3.99 -5.66
CA SER A 162 9.65 4.22 -7.11
C SER A 162 10.67 5.26 -7.54
N VAL A 163 11.30 5.01 -8.69
CA VAL A 163 12.19 5.93 -9.40
C VAL A 163 11.50 6.32 -10.70
N GLY A 164 11.57 7.60 -11.07
CA GLY A 164 10.98 8.10 -12.32
C GLY A 164 9.44 8.13 -12.35
N PHE A 165 8.77 7.70 -11.29
CA PHE A 165 7.32 7.70 -11.13
C PHE A 165 6.90 8.75 -10.10
N GLY A 166 6.37 9.87 -10.56
CA GLY A 166 5.95 10.99 -9.71
C GLY A 166 4.52 11.42 -9.95
N ALA A 167 4.02 12.37 -9.15
CA ALA A 167 2.66 12.88 -9.18
C ALA A 167 2.22 13.55 -10.51
N GLU A 168 3.17 13.85 -11.41
CA GLU A 168 2.91 14.54 -12.69
C GLU A 168 2.29 13.63 -13.77
N VAL A 169 2.19 12.35 -13.50
CA VAL A 169 1.88 11.28 -14.44
C VAL A 169 0.42 11.23 -14.90
N THR A 170 -0.49 11.85 -14.17
CA THR A 170 -1.93 11.67 -14.40
C THR A 170 -2.55 12.56 -15.49
N ALA A 171 -1.82 13.53 -16.04
CA ALA A 171 -2.44 14.65 -16.79
C ALA A 171 -2.49 14.49 -18.32
N THR A 172 -1.72 13.61 -18.95
CA THR A 172 -1.42 13.74 -20.42
C THR A 172 -1.70 12.52 -21.29
N THR A 173 -2.48 11.54 -20.87
CA THR A 173 -2.63 10.30 -21.64
C THR A 173 -3.78 10.33 -22.68
N PRO A 174 -3.56 9.88 -23.95
CA PRO A 174 -4.58 9.86 -24.99
C PRO A 174 -5.77 8.92 -24.70
N PRO A 175 -7.02 9.32 -25.03
CA PRO A 175 -8.23 8.53 -24.78
C PRO A 175 -8.30 7.17 -25.48
N GLU A 176 -7.61 7.02 -26.61
CA GLU A 176 -7.59 5.79 -27.40
C GLU A 176 -6.82 4.67 -26.68
N LEU A 177 -5.74 5.01 -26.01
CA LEU A 177 -4.92 4.06 -25.22
C LEU A 177 -5.70 3.52 -24.02
N LYS A 178 -6.60 4.33 -23.48
CA LYS A 178 -7.49 4.01 -22.36
C LYS A 178 -8.42 2.83 -22.61
N ARG A 179 -8.91 2.70 -23.85
CA ARG A 179 -9.81 1.62 -24.25
C ARG A 179 -9.09 0.28 -24.47
N LEU A 180 -7.81 0.34 -24.87
CA LEU A 180 -7.06 -0.85 -25.27
C LEU A 180 -6.43 -1.61 -24.09
N LEU A 181 -6.02 -0.90 -23.05
CA LEU A 181 -5.10 -1.42 -22.02
C LEU A 181 -5.79 -1.79 -20.70
N GLY A 182 -7.07 -1.45 -20.52
CA GLY A 182 -7.70 -1.55 -19.20
C GLY A 182 -7.15 -0.50 -18.21
N GLN A 183 -7.89 -0.23 -17.14
CA GLN A 183 -7.67 0.94 -16.30
C GLN A 183 -6.30 0.96 -15.56
N ALA A 184 -5.79 -0.18 -15.14
CA ALA A 184 -4.54 -0.28 -14.37
C ALA A 184 -3.28 -0.21 -15.26
N ALA A 185 -3.22 -1.00 -16.33
CA ALA A 185 -2.13 -0.99 -17.30
C ALA A 185 -2.03 0.36 -18.03
N TYR A 186 -3.17 1.02 -18.23
CA TYR A 186 -3.27 2.35 -18.81
C TYR A 186 -2.57 3.42 -17.98
N THR A 187 -2.71 3.41 -16.66
CA THR A 187 -2.16 4.47 -15.81
C THR A 187 -0.63 4.40 -15.77
N VAL A 188 -0.07 3.19 -15.63
CA VAL A 188 1.39 2.98 -15.67
C VAL A 188 1.96 3.31 -17.05
N MET A 189 1.33 2.81 -18.11
CA MET A 189 1.79 3.03 -19.48
C MET A 189 1.63 4.49 -19.90
N GLY A 190 0.51 5.12 -19.56
CA GLY A 190 0.28 6.53 -19.84
C GLY A 190 1.29 7.44 -19.16
N ALA A 191 1.67 7.05 -17.95
CA ALA A 191 2.71 7.68 -17.18
C ALA A 191 4.07 7.63 -17.90
N ILE A 192 4.44 6.47 -18.36
CA ILE A 192 5.71 6.20 -19.06
C ILE A 192 5.78 6.98 -20.39
N LEU A 193 4.65 7.06 -21.11
CA LEU A 193 4.60 7.72 -22.44
C LEU A 193 4.50 9.25 -22.38
N ALA A 194 3.90 9.79 -21.31
CA ALA A 194 3.75 11.23 -21.14
C ALA A 194 5.05 11.94 -20.77
N MET A 195 6.10 11.19 -20.47
CA MET A 195 7.31 11.73 -19.87
C MET A 195 8.44 11.81 -20.89
N ASN A 196 8.92 13.02 -21.11
CA ASN A 196 10.27 13.25 -21.64
C ASN A 196 11.23 12.95 -20.47
N VAL A 197 11.33 11.66 -20.08
CA VAL A 197 11.88 11.24 -18.77
C VAL A 197 13.35 10.98 -18.86
N HIS A 198 14.03 11.41 -17.82
CA HIS A 198 15.42 11.04 -17.57
C HIS A 198 15.56 9.51 -17.47
N HIS A 199 16.51 8.96 -18.19
CA HIS A 199 16.86 7.55 -18.14
C HIS A 199 17.95 7.33 -17.11
N TYR A 200 17.66 6.55 -16.10
CA TYR A 200 18.63 6.15 -15.10
C TYR A 200 19.38 4.92 -15.60
N HIS A 201 20.70 4.99 -15.56
CA HIS A 201 21.60 3.89 -15.89
C HIS A 201 22.12 3.25 -14.61
N GLY A 202 22.32 1.93 -14.65
CA GLY A 202 22.85 1.24 -13.48
C GLY A 202 22.72 -0.26 -13.53
N ARG A 203 22.96 -0.86 -12.39
CA ARG A 203 22.93 -2.30 -12.18
C ARG A 203 21.91 -2.66 -11.11
N LEU A 204 21.12 -3.67 -11.39
CA LEU A 204 20.17 -4.29 -10.47
C LEU A 204 20.65 -5.70 -10.16
N ASN A 205 20.91 -5.99 -8.89
CA ASN A 205 21.22 -7.32 -8.39
C ASN A 205 20.01 -7.93 -7.70
N LEU A 206 19.68 -9.15 -8.09
CA LEU A 206 18.69 -10.03 -7.46
C LEU A 206 19.42 -11.30 -6.95
N PRO A 207 18.82 -12.15 -6.14
CA PRO A 207 19.47 -13.34 -5.59
C PRO A 207 20.12 -14.27 -6.62
N ASP A 208 19.52 -14.37 -7.80
CA ASP A 208 19.89 -15.33 -8.87
C ASP A 208 20.47 -14.66 -10.13
N ARG A 209 20.49 -13.34 -10.20
CA ARG A 209 20.92 -12.64 -11.42
C ARG A 209 21.40 -11.21 -11.18
N GLU A 210 22.21 -10.73 -12.10
CA GLU A 210 22.60 -9.34 -12.23
C GLU A 210 22.11 -8.80 -13.58
N ILE A 211 21.53 -7.62 -13.57
CA ILE A 211 20.97 -6.96 -14.75
C ILE A 211 21.56 -5.57 -14.86
N THR A 212 22.27 -5.29 -15.95
CA THR A 212 22.75 -3.95 -16.28
C THR A 212 21.89 -3.35 -17.38
N GLY A 213 21.55 -2.10 -17.23
CA GLY A 213 20.70 -1.45 -18.22
C GLY A 213 20.30 -0.03 -17.87
N SER A 214 19.35 0.48 -18.61
CA SER A 214 18.77 1.80 -18.35
C SER A 214 17.26 1.77 -18.53
N GLY A 215 16.60 2.67 -17.80
CA GLY A 215 15.15 2.83 -17.93
C GLY A 215 14.66 4.09 -17.24
N PRO A 216 13.49 4.57 -17.67
CA PRO A 216 12.86 5.74 -17.07
C PRO A 216 12.19 5.46 -15.75
N VAL A 217 11.76 4.21 -15.50
CA VAL A 217 10.97 3.84 -14.32
C VAL A 217 11.44 2.51 -13.73
N ALA A 218 11.61 2.51 -12.43
CA ALA A 218 11.76 1.30 -11.63
C ALA A 218 10.89 1.41 -10.37
N ILE A 219 10.20 0.31 -10.04
CA ILE A 219 9.31 0.24 -8.87
C ILE A 219 9.65 -1.01 -8.07
N VAL A 220 9.68 -0.88 -6.76
CA VAL A 220 9.81 -1.98 -5.81
C VAL A 220 8.60 -1.92 -4.88
N GLY A 221 7.67 -2.84 -5.06
CA GLY A 221 6.41 -2.91 -4.33
C GLY A 221 6.42 -3.91 -3.19
N ASN A 222 5.92 -3.52 -2.03
CA ASN A 222 5.47 -4.40 -0.96
C ASN A 222 3.92 -4.48 -0.97
N GLY A 223 3.26 -3.37 -1.30
CA GLY A 223 1.83 -3.29 -1.66
C GLY A 223 1.64 -3.16 -3.16
N ARG A 224 0.36 -3.20 -3.61
CA ARG A 224 0.03 -3.24 -5.04
C ARG A 224 -0.09 -1.89 -5.70
N GLN A 225 -0.40 -0.83 -4.96
CA GLN A 225 -0.77 0.46 -5.53
C GLN A 225 -0.09 1.63 -4.84
N THR A 226 0.04 2.74 -5.56
CA THR A 226 0.55 4.00 -5.06
C THR A 226 -0.08 5.17 -5.82
N GLY A 227 0.07 6.40 -5.31
CA GLY A 227 -0.34 7.60 -6.03
C GLY A 227 -1.85 7.72 -6.30
N GLY A 228 -2.71 7.23 -5.40
CA GLY A 228 -4.16 7.30 -5.52
C GLY A 228 -4.77 6.16 -6.34
N GLY A 229 -4.35 4.94 -6.10
CA GLY A 229 -4.94 3.73 -6.69
C GLY A 229 -4.25 3.22 -7.96
N VAL A 230 -3.09 3.79 -8.33
CA VAL A 230 -2.32 3.29 -9.47
C VAL A 230 -1.67 1.96 -9.11
N GLN A 231 -2.04 0.89 -9.83
CA GLN A 231 -1.46 -0.42 -9.62
C GLN A 231 -0.06 -0.50 -10.23
N VAL A 232 0.95 -0.63 -9.37
CA VAL A 232 2.37 -0.64 -9.77
C VAL A 232 3.04 -2.00 -9.53
N ALA A 233 2.50 -2.81 -8.63
CA ALA A 233 2.97 -4.16 -8.32
C ALA A 233 1.77 -5.12 -8.19
N PRO A 234 1.14 -5.55 -9.31
CA PRO A 234 -0.16 -6.22 -9.27
C PRO A 234 -0.18 -7.58 -8.56
N ARG A 235 0.98 -8.25 -8.45
CA ARG A 235 1.12 -9.55 -7.78
C ARG A 235 1.56 -9.44 -6.33
N ALA A 236 1.87 -8.23 -5.83
CA ALA A 236 2.40 -8.04 -4.50
C ALA A 236 1.48 -8.60 -3.41
N ARG A 237 2.10 -9.20 -2.40
CA ARG A 237 1.48 -9.72 -1.18
C ARG A 237 2.26 -9.25 0.02
N ILE A 238 1.57 -9.05 1.13
CA ILE A 238 2.19 -8.53 2.35
C ILE A 238 2.51 -9.62 3.39
N ASP A 239 2.51 -10.88 2.97
CA ASP A 239 2.70 -12.03 3.86
C ASP A 239 3.53 -13.18 3.24
N ASP A 240 4.17 -12.96 2.09
CA ASP A 240 4.95 -13.99 1.37
C ASP A 240 6.48 -13.82 1.47
N GLY A 241 6.94 -12.76 2.14
CA GLY A 241 8.37 -12.48 2.32
C GLY A 241 9.05 -11.95 1.06
N LEU A 242 8.29 -11.45 0.08
CA LEU A 242 8.82 -10.99 -1.20
C LEU A 242 8.49 -9.51 -1.44
N LEU A 243 9.30 -8.89 -2.29
CA LEU A 243 9.05 -7.61 -2.94
C LEU A 243 8.81 -7.87 -4.42
N ASP A 244 7.99 -7.04 -5.02
CA ASP A 244 7.68 -7.08 -6.44
C ASP A 244 8.46 -5.98 -7.16
N VAL A 245 9.39 -6.37 -8.03
CA VAL A 245 10.26 -5.44 -8.75
C VAL A 245 9.78 -5.31 -10.19
N LEU A 246 9.34 -4.11 -10.58
CA LEU A 246 8.97 -3.74 -11.94
C LEU A 246 10.04 -2.79 -12.50
N VAL A 247 10.62 -3.14 -13.64
CA VAL A 247 11.53 -2.27 -14.39
C VAL A 247 10.96 -2.02 -15.78
N VAL A 248 10.89 -0.74 -16.14
CA VAL A 248 10.47 -0.31 -17.46
C VAL A 248 11.66 0.28 -18.18
N ARG A 249 11.95 -0.26 -19.38
CA ARG A 249 12.98 0.24 -20.28
C ARG A 249 12.39 1.25 -21.25
N GLN A 250 13.21 1.81 -22.10
CA GLN A 250 12.75 2.70 -23.18
C GLN A 250 11.81 1.96 -24.13
N ILE A 251 10.62 2.50 -24.33
CA ILE A 251 9.60 1.91 -25.20
C ILE A 251 9.46 2.79 -26.45
N PRO A 252 9.89 2.33 -27.63
CA PRO A 252 9.62 3.04 -28.88
C PRO A 252 8.12 3.07 -29.19
N ALA A 253 7.63 4.11 -29.86
CA ALA A 253 6.20 4.25 -30.16
C ALA A 253 5.60 3.04 -30.88
N ILE A 254 6.37 2.39 -31.75
CA ILE A 254 5.95 1.19 -32.49
C ILE A 254 5.78 -0.05 -31.57
N ALA A 255 6.44 -0.07 -30.40
CA ALA A 255 6.43 -1.21 -29.47
C ALA A 255 5.38 -1.10 -28.36
N LEU A 256 4.52 -0.09 -28.36
CA LEU A 256 3.55 0.17 -27.29
C LEU A 256 2.61 -1.01 -27.01
N LEU A 257 2.16 -1.71 -28.06
CA LEU A 257 1.31 -2.88 -27.92
C LEU A 257 2.07 -4.08 -27.31
N ALA A 258 3.35 -4.24 -27.66
CA ALA A 258 4.20 -5.28 -27.08
C ALA A 258 4.44 -5.01 -25.60
N ALA A 259 4.84 -3.80 -25.24
CA ALA A 259 5.02 -3.40 -23.85
C ALA A 259 3.73 -3.53 -23.00
N ALA A 260 2.58 -3.22 -23.59
CA ALA A 260 1.29 -3.41 -22.92
C ALA A 260 0.98 -4.89 -22.63
N ARG A 261 1.34 -5.80 -23.54
CA ARG A 261 1.21 -7.25 -23.30
C ARG A 261 2.18 -7.72 -22.21
N GLU A 262 3.43 -7.29 -22.27
CA GLU A 262 4.44 -7.62 -21.23
C GLU A 262 3.99 -7.15 -19.84
N LEU A 263 3.34 -5.96 -19.73
CA LEU A 263 2.78 -5.47 -18.49
C LEU A 263 1.61 -6.34 -17.99
N GLN A 264 0.87 -7.00 -18.87
CA GLN A 264 -0.18 -7.95 -18.48
C GLN A 264 0.40 -9.32 -18.12
N GLU A 265 1.43 -9.77 -18.84
CA GLU A 265 2.09 -11.07 -18.64
C GLU A 265 2.96 -11.07 -17.38
N LEU A 266 3.58 -9.92 -17.05
CA LEU A 266 4.49 -9.75 -15.92
C LEU A 266 5.61 -10.80 -15.93
N SER A 267 6.30 -10.90 -17.08
CA SER A 267 7.43 -11.82 -17.29
C SER A 267 8.74 -11.24 -16.71
N PRO A 268 9.63 -12.09 -16.18
CA PRO A 268 10.96 -11.64 -15.77
C PRO A 268 11.87 -11.26 -16.95
N ASP A 269 11.58 -11.77 -18.14
CA ASP A 269 12.44 -11.66 -19.33
C ASP A 269 11.82 -10.78 -20.44
N GLY A 270 10.95 -9.83 -20.08
CA GLY A 270 10.35 -8.89 -21.03
C GLY A 270 11.38 -7.94 -21.64
N GLU A 271 11.19 -7.59 -22.90
CA GLU A 271 12.09 -6.66 -23.64
C GLU A 271 11.95 -5.23 -23.11
N TYR A 272 10.73 -4.79 -22.86
CA TYR A 272 10.40 -3.44 -22.40
C TYR A 272 10.04 -3.38 -20.92
N ILE A 273 9.36 -4.41 -20.40
CA ILE A 273 8.90 -4.48 -19.03
C ILE A 273 9.28 -5.81 -18.44
N SER A 274 10.08 -5.77 -17.38
CA SER A 274 10.44 -6.97 -16.61
C SER A 274 9.86 -6.90 -15.20
N TYR A 275 9.45 -8.06 -14.68
CA TYR A 275 8.82 -8.17 -13.38
C TYR A 275 9.35 -9.38 -12.61
N TRP A 276 9.78 -9.15 -11.36
CA TRP A 276 10.33 -10.20 -10.49
C TRP A 276 9.69 -10.13 -9.11
N GLN A 277 9.55 -11.28 -8.48
CA GLN A 277 9.26 -11.40 -7.05
C GLN A 277 10.54 -11.88 -6.35
N THR A 278 10.99 -11.15 -5.33
CA THR A 278 12.31 -11.38 -4.74
C THR A 278 12.34 -10.96 -3.27
N PRO A 279 13.09 -11.67 -2.39
CA PRO A 279 13.23 -11.24 -1.00
C PRO A 279 14.06 -9.96 -0.84
N TRP A 280 14.92 -9.65 -1.81
CA TRP A 280 15.72 -8.43 -1.81
C TRP A 280 16.15 -8.04 -3.22
N ALA A 281 16.44 -6.76 -3.40
CA ALA A 281 17.02 -6.19 -4.62
C ALA A 281 18.04 -5.11 -4.25
N GLU A 282 19.17 -5.07 -4.94
CA GLU A 282 20.17 -4.02 -4.80
C GLU A 282 20.29 -3.23 -6.09
N VAL A 283 20.25 -1.92 -5.99
CA VAL A 283 20.37 -1.02 -7.13
C VAL A 283 21.64 -0.17 -6.96
N TYR A 284 22.50 -0.22 -7.97
CA TYR A 284 23.73 0.56 -8.10
C TYR A 284 23.61 1.47 -9.32
N PRO A 285 23.02 2.66 -9.15
CA PRO A 285 22.89 3.62 -10.24
C PRO A 285 24.25 4.28 -10.53
N GLU A 286 24.47 4.72 -11.78
CA GLU A 286 25.67 5.49 -12.16
C GLU A 286 25.66 6.91 -11.57
N GLU A 287 24.48 7.41 -11.20
CA GLU A 287 24.27 8.71 -10.56
C GLU A 287 23.34 8.58 -9.36
N THR A 288 23.33 9.58 -8.48
CA THR A 288 22.37 9.61 -7.36
C THR A 288 20.94 9.74 -7.86
N ILE A 289 20.10 8.76 -7.57
CA ILE A 289 18.71 8.70 -8.01
C ILE A 289 17.73 9.24 -6.96
N PRO A 290 16.70 9.98 -7.37
CA PRO A 290 15.57 10.30 -6.52
C PRO A 290 14.63 9.08 -6.43
N VAL A 291 14.32 8.63 -5.22
CA VAL A 291 13.38 7.55 -4.94
C VAL A 291 12.24 8.11 -4.13
N ASN A 292 11.01 7.82 -4.53
CA ASN A 292 9.82 8.12 -3.75
C ASN A 292 9.46 6.88 -2.92
N LEU A 293 9.47 7.00 -1.59
CA LEU A 293 9.08 5.95 -0.64
C LEU A 293 7.71 6.31 -0.05
N ASP A 294 6.64 5.68 -0.48
CA ASP A 294 5.26 5.96 -0.03
C ASP A 294 4.89 7.47 -0.05
N GLY A 295 5.37 8.23 -1.03
CA GLY A 295 5.15 9.67 -1.13
C GLY A 295 6.26 10.55 -0.54
N GLU A 296 7.25 9.99 0.14
CA GLU A 296 8.39 10.73 0.71
C GLU A 296 9.62 10.62 -0.21
N PRO A 297 10.15 11.75 -0.73
CA PRO A 297 11.31 11.73 -1.60
C PRO A 297 12.61 11.54 -0.81
N VAL A 298 13.44 10.60 -1.24
CA VAL A 298 14.77 10.32 -0.71
C VAL A 298 15.74 10.19 -1.88
N ARG A 299 17.03 10.44 -1.67
CA ARG A 299 18.06 10.27 -2.71
C ARG A 299 19.07 9.21 -2.30
N PHE A 300 19.40 8.31 -3.24
CA PHE A 300 20.35 7.22 -3.03
C PHE A 300 21.43 7.19 -4.10
N SER A 301 22.68 6.97 -3.68
CA SER A 301 23.80 6.59 -4.56
C SER A 301 23.87 5.07 -4.74
N SER A 302 23.32 4.32 -3.81
CA SER A 302 23.03 2.89 -3.90
C SER A 302 21.93 2.56 -2.91
N VAL A 303 21.08 1.57 -3.23
CA VAL A 303 19.99 1.18 -2.34
C VAL A 303 19.80 -0.33 -2.36
N ARG A 304 19.68 -0.90 -1.15
CA ARG A 304 19.24 -2.26 -0.93
C ARG A 304 17.79 -2.25 -0.44
N TYR A 305 16.93 -2.88 -1.20
CA TYR A 305 15.55 -3.14 -0.84
C TYR A 305 15.44 -4.54 -0.25
N GLU A 306 14.68 -4.70 0.82
CA GLU A 306 14.44 -5.98 1.48
C GLU A 306 12.96 -6.10 1.88
N ALA A 307 12.38 -7.28 1.67
CA ALA A 307 11.18 -7.67 2.40
C ALA A 307 11.60 -8.04 3.82
N VAL A 308 11.00 -7.41 4.83
CA VAL A 308 11.20 -7.80 6.23
C VAL A 308 9.99 -8.61 6.69
N PRO A 309 10.10 -9.95 6.76
CA PRO A 309 8.95 -10.80 6.98
C PRO A 309 8.35 -10.64 8.37
N ARG A 310 7.03 -10.63 8.44
CA ARG A 310 6.27 -10.58 9.69
C ARG A 310 6.75 -9.47 10.62
N ALA A 311 7.03 -8.30 10.04
CA ALA A 311 7.64 -7.18 10.76
C ALA A 311 6.70 -6.56 11.78
N ILE A 312 5.42 -6.47 11.46
CA ILE A 312 4.36 -5.94 12.33
C ILE A 312 3.14 -6.86 12.30
N ARG A 313 2.23 -6.68 13.26
CA ARG A 313 0.90 -7.30 13.26
C ARG A 313 -0.13 -6.24 12.93
N LEU A 314 -0.89 -6.44 11.87
CA LEU A 314 -1.90 -5.51 11.37
C LEU A 314 -3.29 -6.13 11.50
N ILE A 315 -4.27 -5.34 11.94
CA ILE A 315 -5.68 -5.73 11.88
C ILE A 315 -6.21 -5.41 10.49
N ILE A 316 -6.65 -6.45 9.79
CA ILE A 316 -7.18 -6.37 8.42
C ILE A 316 -8.44 -7.22 8.31
N PRO A 317 -9.32 -6.93 7.31
CA PRO A 317 -10.50 -7.77 7.08
C PRO A 317 -10.09 -9.19 6.63
N PRO A 318 -10.93 -10.20 6.92
CA PRO A 318 -10.64 -11.61 6.59
C PRO A 318 -10.41 -11.88 5.10
N ASN A 319 -11.00 -11.04 4.24
CA ASN A 319 -10.90 -11.12 2.78
C ASN A 319 -9.91 -10.10 2.20
N CYS A 320 -8.87 -9.76 2.95
CA CYS A 320 -7.84 -8.83 2.50
C CYS A 320 -7.20 -9.30 1.18
N PRO A 321 -7.28 -8.50 0.09
CA PRO A 321 -6.75 -8.90 -1.22
C PRO A 321 -5.23 -9.05 -1.27
N LEU A 322 -4.52 -8.43 -0.33
CA LEU A 322 -3.05 -8.44 -0.27
C LEU A 322 -2.47 -9.66 0.46
N LEU A 323 -3.30 -10.56 1.00
CA LEU A 323 -2.83 -11.80 1.59
C LEU A 323 -2.67 -12.91 0.55
N SER A 324 -1.78 -13.84 0.84
CA SER A 324 -1.69 -15.11 0.14
C SER A 324 -3.00 -15.88 0.30
N ALA A 325 -3.46 -16.51 -0.78
CA ALA A 325 -4.61 -17.39 -0.66
C ALA A 325 -4.28 -18.48 0.37
N THR A 326 -5.09 -18.60 1.41
CA THR A 326 -5.01 -19.76 2.32
C THR A 326 -5.27 -21.01 1.49
N SER A 327 -4.21 -21.82 1.30
CA SER A 327 -4.29 -23.14 0.67
C SER A 327 -5.06 -24.12 1.54
#